data_623c6d91af76ef845ae5980cf534c064
#
_entry.id   623c6d91af76ef845ae5980cf534c064
#
_cell.length_a   1.000
_cell.length_b   1.000
_cell.length_c   1.000
_cell.angle_alpha   90.00
_cell.angle_beta   90.00
_cell.angle_gamma   90.00
#
_symmetry.space_group_name_H-M   'P 1'
#
loop_
_entity.id
_entity.type
_entity.pdbx_description
1 polymer ?
#
loop_
_entity_poly.entity_id
_entity_poly.type
_entity_poly.pdbx_seq_one_letter_code
_entity_poly.pdbx_strand_id
1 'polypeptide(L)'
;SDEAGSVSASTNAPGCEWPKVNPDLSVEFHVDAPEAKEVAVDICSKVYPMTKAENGEWTVTVDPQEPGFHYYFLIVDGKRISDPSSQHFYGCSTMASAIDIPEEGCDFYLPCCDVPRGEVRRERYWSDVEKHSRVCYVYVPAEYNLNPQKRYPVLYLQHGGGEDETGWVAQGKTDIIMDKLLAAGKAEPMLIVMEFGQSGGDFGRILIEETIPMIDAKYRTI
;
A
#
# COMPACT_ATOMS: atom_id res chain seq x y z
N SER A 1 -11.21 -22.15 15.97
CA SER A 1 -12.61 -21.73 16.13
C SER A 1 -12.66 -20.24 15.98
N ASP A 2 -13.44 -19.75 15.00
CA ASP A 2 -13.64 -18.32 14.81
C ASP A 2 -14.16 -17.68 16.10
N GLU A 3 -13.47 -16.64 16.55
CA GLU A 3 -13.99 -15.78 17.59
C GLU A 3 -15.17 -14.99 17.03
N ALA A 4 -16.26 -14.85 17.83
CA ALA A 4 -17.42 -14.09 17.38
C ALA A 4 -17.03 -12.63 17.10
N GLY A 5 -17.28 -12.16 15.88
CA GLY A 5 -16.92 -10.81 15.44
C GLY A 5 -15.56 -10.69 14.74
N SER A 6 -14.85 -11.80 14.53
CA SER A 6 -13.63 -11.82 13.71
C SER A 6 -13.95 -11.53 12.24
N VAL A 7 -13.12 -10.74 11.59
CA VAL A 7 -13.32 -10.29 10.20
C VAL A 7 -12.06 -10.57 9.38
N SER A 8 -12.24 -11.15 8.20
CA SER A 8 -11.14 -11.29 7.25
C SER A 8 -10.49 -9.94 6.97
N ALA A 9 -9.15 -9.90 6.99
CA ALA A 9 -8.43 -8.65 6.73
C ALA A 9 -8.73 -8.13 5.32
N SER A 10 -8.90 -6.82 5.18
CA SER A 10 -9.16 -6.17 3.88
C SER A 10 -7.99 -6.35 2.89
N THR A 11 -6.81 -6.63 3.40
CA THR A 11 -5.57 -6.87 2.64
C THR A 11 -5.41 -8.31 2.17
N ASN A 12 -6.33 -9.21 2.51
CA ASN A 12 -6.28 -10.57 2.00
C ASN A 12 -6.44 -10.58 0.47
N ALA A 13 -5.78 -11.54 -0.18
CA ALA A 13 -5.98 -11.80 -1.60
C ALA A 13 -7.43 -12.24 -1.86
N PRO A 14 -8.00 -11.97 -3.05
CA PRO A 14 -9.36 -12.37 -3.38
C PRO A 14 -9.61 -13.86 -3.13
N GLY A 15 -10.69 -14.17 -2.39
CA GLY A 15 -11.04 -15.54 -2.04
C GLY A 15 -10.30 -16.14 -0.85
N CYS A 16 -9.39 -15.41 -0.24
CA CYS A 16 -8.66 -15.87 0.94
C CYS A 16 -9.36 -15.38 2.23
N GLU A 17 -9.70 -16.32 3.09
CA GLU A 17 -10.38 -16.06 4.35
C GLU A 17 -9.44 -15.54 5.43
N TRP A 18 -8.21 -16.03 5.47
CA TRP A 18 -7.21 -15.74 6.51
C TRP A 18 -6.11 -14.82 6.00
N PRO A 19 -5.50 -14.01 6.91
CA PRO A 19 -5.77 -13.86 8.34
C PRO A 19 -7.08 -13.12 8.64
N LYS A 20 -7.57 -13.30 9.88
CA LYS A 20 -8.71 -12.55 10.44
C LYS A 20 -8.30 -11.66 11.59
N VAL A 21 -8.90 -10.49 11.66
CA VAL A 21 -8.73 -9.55 12.77
C VAL A 21 -9.84 -9.76 13.77
N ASN A 22 -9.50 -9.99 15.03
CA ASN A 22 -10.43 -10.14 16.13
C ASN A 22 -10.88 -8.77 16.70
N PRO A 23 -11.98 -8.73 17.46
CA PRO A 23 -12.47 -7.46 18.04
C PRO A 23 -11.45 -6.73 18.92
N ASP A 24 -10.53 -7.44 19.57
CA ASP A 24 -9.47 -6.89 20.40
C ASP A 24 -8.21 -6.49 19.58
N LEU A 25 -8.29 -6.60 18.24
CA LEU A 25 -7.23 -6.34 17.27
C LEU A 25 -6.09 -7.38 17.28
N SER A 26 -6.23 -8.47 18.00
CA SER A 26 -5.39 -9.66 17.77
C SER A 26 -5.68 -10.23 16.39
N VAL A 27 -4.73 -10.95 15.82
CA VAL A 27 -4.84 -11.46 14.45
C VAL A 27 -4.60 -12.96 14.43
N GLU A 28 -5.54 -13.71 13.88
CA GLU A 28 -5.41 -15.15 13.70
C GLU A 28 -4.95 -15.45 12.27
N PHE A 29 -3.80 -16.15 12.18
CA PHE A 29 -3.21 -16.60 10.93
C PHE A 29 -3.42 -18.10 10.74
N HIS A 30 -3.78 -18.47 9.52
CA HIS A 30 -3.85 -19.87 9.07
C HIS A 30 -2.99 -20.00 7.82
N VAL A 31 -2.11 -20.99 7.82
CA VAL A 31 -1.18 -21.24 6.71
C VAL A 31 -1.23 -22.72 6.33
N ASP A 32 -1.49 -22.99 5.07
CA ASP A 32 -1.45 -24.34 4.51
C ASP A 32 -0.01 -24.66 4.07
N ALA A 33 0.69 -25.45 4.89
CA ALA A 33 2.05 -25.87 4.62
C ALA A 33 2.27 -27.28 5.21
N PRO A 34 1.63 -28.31 4.64
CA PRO A 34 1.63 -29.65 5.23
C PRO A 34 3.02 -30.29 5.31
N GLU A 35 3.91 -29.92 4.39
CA GLU A 35 5.27 -30.47 4.33
C GLU A 35 6.29 -29.68 5.18
N ALA A 36 5.90 -28.52 5.73
CA ALA A 36 6.79 -27.71 6.55
C ALA A 36 7.02 -28.36 7.92
N LYS A 37 8.21 -28.15 8.47
CA LYS A 37 8.59 -28.58 9.84
C LYS A 37 8.38 -27.47 10.86
N GLU A 38 8.55 -26.23 10.45
CA GLU A 38 8.39 -25.04 11.28
C GLU A 38 7.79 -23.93 10.46
N VAL A 39 6.79 -23.26 11.01
CA VAL A 39 6.19 -22.04 10.43
C VAL A 39 6.01 -21.02 11.53
N ALA A 40 6.31 -19.77 11.23
CA ALA A 40 6.12 -18.65 12.12
C ALA A 40 5.61 -17.40 11.35
N VAL A 41 4.99 -16.48 12.06
CA VAL A 41 4.62 -15.14 11.56
C VAL A 41 5.60 -14.13 12.13
N ASP A 42 6.17 -13.30 11.25
CA ASP A 42 7.03 -12.17 11.59
C ASP A 42 6.27 -10.88 11.33
N ILE A 43 5.85 -10.22 12.40
CA ILE A 43 5.07 -8.97 12.34
C ILE A 43 5.53 -8.00 13.44
N CYS A 44 5.75 -6.73 13.07
CA CYS A 44 6.13 -5.66 14.01
C CYS A 44 7.32 -6.06 14.89
N SER A 45 8.37 -6.58 14.27
CA SER A 45 9.63 -6.99 14.92
C SER A 45 9.48 -8.13 15.95
N LYS A 46 8.40 -8.87 15.88
CA LYS A 46 8.15 -10.03 16.73
C LYS A 46 7.82 -11.27 15.90
N VAL A 47 8.41 -12.39 16.26
CA VAL A 47 8.20 -13.69 15.62
C VAL A 47 7.29 -14.55 16.50
N TYR A 48 6.21 -15.04 15.91
CA TYR A 48 5.20 -15.87 16.57
C TYR A 48 5.23 -17.28 15.96
N PRO A 49 5.76 -18.29 16.66
CA PRO A 49 5.70 -19.67 16.19
C PRO A 49 4.26 -20.14 16.00
N MET A 50 4.01 -20.85 14.91
CA MET A 50 2.72 -21.45 14.63
C MET A 50 2.66 -22.90 15.12
N THR A 51 1.45 -23.37 15.39
CA THR A 51 1.17 -24.75 15.77
C THR A 51 0.53 -25.48 14.61
N LYS A 52 1.04 -26.67 14.29
CA LYS A 52 0.49 -27.52 13.21
C LYS A 52 -0.68 -28.35 13.74
N ALA A 53 -1.82 -28.22 13.07
CA ALA A 53 -2.99 -29.05 13.32
C ALA A 53 -2.87 -30.41 12.61
N GLU A 54 -3.72 -31.38 12.98
CA GLU A 54 -3.72 -32.73 12.38
C GLU A 54 -3.96 -32.72 10.87
N ASN A 55 -4.71 -31.72 10.37
CA ASN A 55 -4.97 -31.55 8.93
C ASN A 55 -3.79 -30.94 8.14
N GLY A 56 -2.67 -30.64 8.80
CA GLY A 56 -1.49 -30.03 8.17
C GLY A 56 -1.53 -28.52 8.10
N GLU A 57 -2.58 -27.87 8.59
CA GLU A 57 -2.71 -26.44 8.66
C GLU A 57 -1.99 -25.87 9.89
N TRP A 58 -1.26 -24.78 9.68
CA TRP A 58 -0.56 -24.07 10.75
C TRP A 58 -1.36 -22.87 11.19
N THR A 59 -1.49 -22.65 12.50
CA THR A 59 -2.25 -21.56 13.07
C THR A 59 -1.52 -20.85 14.20
N VAL A 60 -1.80 -19.57 14.37
CA VAL A 60 -1.39 -18.77 15.51
C VAL A 60 -2.30 -17.54 15.63
N THR A 61 -2.58 -17.13 16.86
CA THR A 61 -3.16 -15.83 17.15
C THR A 61 -2.05 -14.94 17.72
N VAL A 62 -1.71 -13.87 17.00
CA VAL A 62 -0.71 -12.90 17.46
C VAL A 62 -1.35 -11.87 18.38
N ASP A 63 -0.53 -11.22 19.20
CA ASP A 63 -1.00 -10.18 20.12
C ASP A 63 -1.77 -9.07 19.38
N PRO A 64 -2.65 -8.31 20.08
CA PRO A 64 -3.30 -7.15 19.50
C PRO A 64 -2.32 -6.20 18.82
N GLN A 65 -2.66 -5.77 17.60
CA GLN A 65 -1.84 -4.88 16.79
C GLN A 65 -2.38 -3.44 16.88
N GLU A 66 -1.49 -2.48 16.71
CA GLU A 66 -1.89 -1.08 16.57
C GLU A 66 -2.69 -0.87 15.28
N PRO A 67 -3.73 -0.03 15.26
CA PRO A 67 -4.42 0.35 14.04
C PRO A 67 -3.47 0.89 12.97
N GLY A 68 -3.71 0.53 11.73
CA GLY A 68 -2.92 0.97 10.58
C GLY A 68 -2.38 -0.18 9.75
N PHE A 69 -1.57 0.18 8.77
CA PHE A 69 -0.97 -0.74 7.82
C PHE A 69 0.33 -1.31 8.37
N HIS A 70 0.46 -2.67 8.38
CA HIS A 70 1.66 -3.36 8.85
C HIS A 70 2.11 -4.38 7.82
N TYR A 71 3.39 -4.37 7.47
CA TYR A 71 3.99 -5.48 6.74
C TYR A 71 4.15 -6.69 7.66
N TYR A 72 3.96 -7.88 7.11
CA TYR A 72 4.30 -9.11 7.80
C TYR A 72 4.85 -10.14 6.82
N PHE A 73 5.52 -11.14 7.36
CA PHE A 73 6.07 -12.25 6.58
C PHE A 73 5.80 -13.56 7.29
N LEU A 74 5.89 -14.64 6.55
CA LEU A 74 5.96 -15.98 7.10
C LEU A 74 7.42 -16.43 7.12
N ILE A 75 7.77 -17.22 8.12
CA ILE A 75 9.06 -17.91 8.16
C ILE A 75 8.74 -19.40 8.06
N VAL A 76 9.06 -20.01 6.93
CA VAL A 76 8.78 -21.43 6.64
C VAL A 76 10.10 -22.18 6.55
N ASP A 77 10.34 -23.09 7.47
CA ASP A 77 11.60 -23.85 7.56
C ASP A 77 12.84 -22.93 7.47
N GLY A 78 12.81 -21.84 8.22
CA GLY A 78 13.87 -20.85 8.29
C GLY A 78 13.93 -19.84 7.13
N LYS A 79 13.05 -19.94 6.15
CA LYS A 79 13.00 -19.00 5.01
C LYS A 79 11.89 -17.98 5.22
N ARG A 80 12.24 -16.72 5.13
CA ARG A 80 11.29 -15.61 5.16
C ARG A 80 10.63 -15.43 3.79
N ILE A 81 9.31 -15.55 3.75
CA ILE A 81 8.51 -15.42 2.53
C ILE A 81 7.30 -14.51 2.77
N SER A 82 6.76 -13.96 1.71
CA SER A 82 5.46 -13.29 1.76
C SER A 82 4.35 -14.32 1.83
N ASP A 83 3.27 -13.99 2.54
CA ASP A 83 2.10 -14.85 2.65
C ASP A 83 1.33 -14.85 1.32
N PRO A 84 1.15 -16.02 0.67
CA PRO A 84 0.36 -16.09 -0.57
C PRO A 84 -1.11 -15.68 -0.40
N SER A 85 -1.64 -15.72 0.82
CA SER A 85 -3.01 -15.32 1.12
C SER A 85 -3.20 -13.81 1.24
N SER A 86 -2.13 -13.03 1.25
CA SER A 86 -2.15 -11.57 1.27
C SER A 86 -2.07 -10.99 -0.14
N GLN A 87 -2.72 -9.85 -0.36
CA GLN A 87 -2.29 -8.98 -1.44
C GLN A 87 -0.83 -8.60 -1.20
N HIS A 88 -0.07 -8.37 -2.28
CA HIS A 88 1.33 -8.02 -2.16
C HIS A 88 1.55 -6.54 -2.45
N PHE A 89 2.41 -5.94 -1.63
CA PHE A 89 2.77 -4.53 -1.70
C PHE A 89 4.29 -4.43 -1.74
N TYR A 90 4.82 -3.58 -2.59
CA TYR A 90 6.27 -3.40 -2.61
C TYR A 90 6.71 -2.55 -1.40
N GLY A 91 7.36 -3.22 -0.46
CA GLY A 91 7.91 -2.65 0.75
C GLY A 91 8.94 -3.58 1.37
N CYS A 92 9.77 -3.08 2.27
CA CYS A 92 10.89 -3.85 2.81
C CYS A 92 11.81 -4.40 1.71
N SER A 93 11.94 -3.69 0.58
CA SER A 93 12.72 -4.07 -0.60
C SER A 93 12.26 -5.37 -1.28
N THR A 94 10.99 -5.75 -1.13
CA THR A 94 10.41 -6.96 -1.74
C THR A 94 8.91 -6.79 -1.94
N MET A 95 8.29 -7.74 -2.65
CA MET A 95 6.83 -7.87 -2.68
C MET A 95 6.38 -8.49 -1.35
N ALA A 96 5.94 -7.65 -0.43
CA ALA A 96 5.61 -8.02 0.94
C ALA A 96 4.12 -8.32 1.13
N SER A 97 3.81 -9.25 2.01
CA SER A 97 2.48 -9.39 2.59
C SER A 97 2.23 -8.28 3.60
N ALA A 98 0.97 -7.93 3.81
CA ALA A 98 0.61 -6.88 4.74
C ALA A 98 -0.79 -7.09 5.32
N ILE A 99 -1.04 -6.43 6.43
CA ILE A 99 -2.34 -6.41 7.07
C ILE A 99 -2.72 -4.98 7.44
N ASP A 100 -3.94 -4.61 7.13
CA ASP A 100 -4.54 -3.34 7.54
C ASP A 100 -5.39 -3.58 8.77
N ILE A 101 -4.98 -3.04 9.90
CA ILE A 101 -5.69 -3.15 11.18
C ILE A 101 -6.65 -1.98 11.29
N PRO A 102 -7.98 -2.22 11.34
CA PRO A 102 -8.96 -1.16 11.35
C PRO A 102 -8.94 -0.37 12.67
N GLU A 103 -9.26 0.91 12.58
CA GLU A 103 -9.51 1.78 13.72
C GLU A 103 -10.98 2.18 13.74
N GLU A 104 -11.66 1.95 14.84
CA GLU A 104 -13.07 2.29 14.98
C GLU A 104 -13.27 3.81 14.80
N GLY A 105 -14.24 4.18 13.94
CA GLY A 105 -14.54 5.58 13.63
C GLY A 105 -13.58 6.26 12.67
N CYS A 106 -12.54 5.58 12.21
CA CYS A 106 -11.59 6.10 11.23
C CYS A 106 -11.86 5.49 9.85
N ASP A 107 -12.53 6.25 9.00
CA ASP A 107 -12.89 5.81 7.64
C ASP A 107 -12.28 6.66 6.52
N PHE A 108 -11.47 7.67 6.86
CA PHE A 108 -10.93 8.63 5.90
C PHE A 108 -10.08 8.00 4.79
N TYR A 109 -9.54 6.81 5.01
CA TYR A 109 -8.72 6.06 4.06
C TYR A 109 -9.46 4.86 3.43
N LEU A 110 -10.73 4.66 3.77
CA LEU A 110 -11.54 3.56 3.24
C LEU A 110 -12.29 4.00 1.99
N PRO A 111 -12.39 3.13 0.97
CA PRO A 111 -13.19 3.42 -0.22
C PRO A 111 -14.66 3.68 0.13
N CYS A 112 -15.28 4.63 -0.57
CA CYS A 112 -16.72 4.87 -0.50
C CYS A 112 -17.27 5.18 -1.89
N CYS A 113 -18.59 5.11 -2.05
CA CYS A 113 -19.25 5.29 -3.34
C CYS A 113 -19.84 6.69 -3.56
N ASP A 114 -19.81 7.56 -2.56
CA ASP A 114 -20.57 8.81 -2.49
C ASP A 114 -19.72 10.07 -2.62
N VAL A 115 -18.45 9.95 -2.95
CA VAL A 115 -17.59 11.08 -3.28
C VAL A 115 -17.10 10.99 -4.73
N PRO A 116 -16.89 12.14 -5.41
CA PRO A 116 -16.25 12.15 -6.72
C PRO A 116 -14.85 11.54 -6.63
N ARG A 117 -14.52 10.66 -7.59
CA ARG A 117 -13.23 9.98 -7.62
C ARG A 117 -12.30 10.60 -8.62
N GLY A 118 -11.07 10.88 -8.19
CA GLY A 118 -9.96 11.20 -9.07
C GLY A 118 -9.43 9.97 -9.79
N GLU A 119 -8.35 10.15 -10.50
CA GLU A 119 -7.65 9.10 -11.23
C GLU A 119 -6.21 9.02 -10.75
N VAL A 120 -5.65 7.81 -10.77
CA VAL A 120 -4.20 7.59 -10.64
C VAL A 120 -3.69 7.16 -12.01
N ARG A 121 -2.88 8.01 -12.62
CA ARG A 121 -2.33 7.80 -13.95
C ARG A 121 -0.91 7.27 -13.84
N ARG A 122 -0.58 6.26 -14.63
CA ARG A 122 0.77 5.72 -14.74
C ARG A 122 1.49 6.41 -15.91
N GLU A 123 2.50 7.21 -15.59
CA GLU A 123 3.31 7.94 -16.57
C GLU A 123 4.64 7.23 -16.79
N ARG A 124 4.88 6.80 -18.01
CA ARG A 124 6.16 6.26 -18.43
C ARG A 124 6.94 7.31 -19.21
N TYR A 125 8.19 7.48 -18.88
CA TYR A 125 9.07 8.41 -19.58
C TYR A 125 10.50 7.88 -19.66
N TRP A 126 11.28 8.41 -20.59
CA TRP A 126 12.68 8.07 -20.72
C TRP A 126 13.52 8.99 -19.83
N SER A 127 14.45 8.42 -19.08
CA SER A 127 15.44 9.17 -18.30
C SER A 127 16.77 9.20 -19.03
N ASP A 128 17.24 10.40 -19.36
CA ASP A 128 18.58 10.58 -19.91
C ASP A 128 19.65 10.49 -18.82
N VAL A 129 19.31 10.76 -17.59
CA VAL A 129 20.22 10.61 -16.44
C VAL A 129 20.57 9.15 -16.21
N GLU A 130 19.56 8.28 -16.15
CA GLU A 130 19.76 6.85 -15.89
C GLU A 130 19.86 5.98 -17.15
N LYS A 131 19.57 6.53 -18.33
CA LYS A 131 19.58 5.82 -19.61
C LYS A 131 18.64 4.62 -19.67
N HIS A 132 17.45 4.76 -19.05
CA HIS A 132 16.38 3.78 -19.15
C HIS A 132 15.01 4.41 -18.94
N SER A 133 13.96 3.61 -19.18
CA SER A 133 12.58 4.01 -18.97
C SER A 133 12.26 4.04 -17.47
N ARG A 134 11.56 5.10 -17.04
CA ARG A 134 11.07 5.27 -15.67
C ARG A 134 9.55 5.38 -15.66
N VAL A 135 8.97 5.16 -14.50
CA VAL A 135 7.53 5.28 -14.25
C VAL A 135 7.31 6.12 -13.00
N CYS A 136 6.36 7.04 -13.07
CA CYS A 136 5.78 7.68 -11.90
C CYS A 136 4.26 7.55 -11.94
N TYR A 137 3.61 7.76 -10.78
CA TYR A 137 2.16 7.83 -10.69
C TYR A 137 1.73 9.27 -10.45
N VAL A 138 0.62 9.66 -11.08
CA VAL A 138 0.06 11.00 -10.95
C VAL A 138 -1.40 10.88 -10.53
N TYR A 139 -1.70 11.36 -9.33
CA TYR A 139 -3.08 11.56 -8.92
C TYR A 139 -3.60 12.86 -9.54
N VAL A 140 -4.74 12.78 -10.21
CA VAL A 140 -5.49 13.93 -10.68
C VAL A 140 -6.86 13.97 -10.01
N PRO A 141 -7.30 15.15 -9.48
CA PRO A 141 -8.61 15.24 -8.83
C PRO A 141 -9.74 15.05 -9.83
N ALA A 142 -10.92 14.64 -9.34
CA ALA A 142 -12.09 14.39 -10.18
C ALA A 142 -12.45 15.60 -11.07
N GLU A 143 -12.27 16.81 -10.58
CA GLU A 143 -12.56 18.03 -11.32
C GLU A 143 -11.60 18.33 -12.49
N TYR A 144 -10.45 17.66 -12.54
CA TYR A 144 -9.40 17.96 -13.53
C TYR A 144 -9.91 17.88 -14.97
N ASN A 145 -10.63 16.81 -15.31
CA ASN A 145 -11.17 16.62 -16.65
C ASN A 145 -12.40 17.50 -16.95
N LEU A 146 -13.03 18.04 -15.91
CA LEU A 146 -14.22 18.90 -16.02
C LEU A 146 -13.88 20.39 -16.18
N ASN A 147 -12.66 20.78 -15.85
CA ASN A 147 -12.21 22.18 -15.87
C ASN A 147 -10.96 22.33 -16.75
N PRO A 148 -11.09 22.28 -18.08
CA PRO A 148 -9.93 22.24 -18.99
C PRO A 148 -9.07 23.50 -19.00
N GLN A 149 -9.54 24.60 -18.44
CA GLN A 149 -8.80 25.87 -18.35
C GLN A 149 -8.10 26.06 -17.00
N LYS A 150 -8.45 25.24 -16.01
CA LYS A 150 -7.90 25.39 -14.66
C LYS A 150 -6.51 24.75 -14.57
N ARG A 151 -5.61 25.43 -13.86
CA ARG A 151 -4.27 24.94 -13.53
C ARG A 151 -4.19 24.59 -12.06
N TYR A 152 -3.29 23.66 -11.73
CA TYR A 152 -3.24 23.05 -10.40
C TYR A 152 -1.84 23.10 -9.83
N PRO A 153 -1.70 23.35 -8.53
CA PRO A 153 -0.44 23.13 -7.85
C PRO A 153 -0.10 21.64 -7.84
N VAL A 154 1.17 21.32 -7.73
CA VAL A 154 1.68 19.95 -7.76
C VAL A 154 2.41 19.66 -6.46
N LEU A 155 2.00 18.57 -5.79
CA LEU A 155 2.74 17.97 -4.69
C LEU A 155 3.57 16.81 -5.23
N TYR A 156 4.88 16.88 -5.04
CA TYR A 156 5.78 15.75 -5.32
C TYR A 156 5.98 14.96 -4.03
N LEU A 157 5.42 13.76 -3.98
CA LEU A 157 5.34 12.93 -2.79
C LEU A 157 6.26 11.72 -2.92
N GLN A 158 7.31 11.71 -2.09
CA GLN A 158 8.34 10.68 -2.15
C GLN A 158 8.07 9.55 -1.16
N HIS A 159 8.25 8.30 -1.64
CA HIS A 159 8.15 7.11 -0.79
C HIS A 159 9.36 6.93 0.13
N GLY A 160 9.23 6.04 1.12
CA GLY A 160 10.29 5.69 2.05
C GLY A 160 11.30 4.68 1.49
N GLY A 161 12.35 4.42 2.25
CA GLY A 161 13.34 3.39 1.92
C GLY A 161 12.70 2.02 1.79
N GLY A 162 13.11 1.26 0.78
CA GLY A 162 12.58 -0.09 0.51
C GLY A 162 11.21 -0.13 -0.14
N GLU A 163 10.64 1.00 -0.51
CA GLU A 163 9.37 1.12 -1.24
C GLU A 163 9.60 1.63 -2.66
N ASP A 164 8.54 1.84 -3.43
CA ASP A 164 8.58 2.35 -4.79
C ASP A 164 7.45 3.36 -5.07
N GLU A 165 7.28 3.74 -6.33
CA GLU A 165 6.27 4.70 -6.80
C GLU A 165 4.83 4.26 -6.53
N THR A 166 4.57 3.00 -6.21
CA THR A 166 3.23 2.48 -5.90
C THR A 166 2.82 2.66 -4.45
N GLY A 167 3.79 2.92 -3.55
CA GLY A 167 3.59 2.84 -2.10
C GLY A 167 2.56 3.81 -1.55
N TRP A 168 2.60 5.07 -1.96
CA TRP A 168 1.67 6.07 -1.46
C TRP A 168 0.22 5.84 -1.87
N VAL A 169 -0.04 5.16 -2.97
CA VAL A 169 -1.41 4.78 -3.38
C VAL A 169 -1.81 3.44 -2.76
N ALA A 170 -1.02 2.40 -2.95
CA ALA A 170 -1.38 1.04 -2.53
C ALA A 170 -1.42 0.90 -1.00
N GLN A 171 -0.37 1.32 -0.29
CA GLN A 171 -0.28 1.28 1.16
C GLN A 171 -0.83 2.56 1.80
N GLY A 172 -0.51 3.73 1.23
CA GLY A 172 -0.83 5.03 1.82
C GLY A 172 -2.23 5.56 1.49
N LYS A 173 -2.94 4.97 0.54
CA LYS A 173 -4.32 5.36 0.17
C LYS A 173 -4.47 6.83 -0.23
N THR A 174 -3.44 7.41 -0.82
CA THR A 174 -3.39 8.84 -1.16
C THR A 174 -4.57 9.30 -2.01
N ASP A 175 -4.97 8.51 -3.00
CA ASP A 175 -6.10 8.83 -3.87
C ASP A 175 -7.44 8.88 -3.11
N ILE A 176 -7.69 7.88 -2.27
CA ILE A 176 -8.92 7.81 -1.45
C ILE A 176 -8.96 8.96 -0.45
N ILE A 177 -7.85 9.23 0.23
CA ILE A 177 -7.75 10.32 1.22
C ILE A 177 -7.99 11.67 0.54
N MET A 178 -7.36 11.92 -0.61
CA MET A 178 -7.54 13.18 -1.34
C MET A 178 -8.96 13.35 -1.86
N ASP A 179 -9.58 12.31 -2.41
CA ASP A 179 -10.98 12.38 -2.85
C ASP A 179 -11.91 12.80 -1.71
N LYS A 180 -11.73 12.21 -0.52
CA LYS A 180 -12.54 12.54 0.66
C LYS A 180 -12.25 13.93 1.20
N LEU A 181 -11.00 14.34 1.25
CA LEU A 181 -10.62 15.70 1.70
C LEU A 181 -11.18 16.77 0.77
N LEU A 182 -11.11 16.55 -0.55
CA LEU A 182 -11.67 17.45 -1.54
C LEU A 182 -13.20 17.56 -1.43
N ALA A 183 -13.89 16.44 -1.29
CA ALA A 183 -15.33 16.40 -1.11
C ALA A 183 -15.78 17.13 0.17
N ALA A 184 -14.98 17.06 1.23
CA ALA A 184 -15.24 17.74 2.50
C ALA A 184 -14.81 19.23 2.52
N GLY A 185 -14.20 19.74 1.43
CA GLY A 185 -13.67 21.09 1.38
C GLY A 185 -12.47 21.35 2.30
N LYS A 186 -11.73 20.30 2.65
CA LYS A 186 -10.58 20.34 3.57
C LYS A 186 -9.23 20.33 2.88
N ALA A 187 -9.18 20.25 1.57
CA ALA A 187 -7.97 20.33 0.76
C ALA A 187 -8.23 21.17 -0.49
N GLU A 188 -7.16 21.76 -1.00
CA GLU A 188 -7.18 22.42 -2.32
C GLU A 188 -7.00 21.37 -3.41
N PRO A 189 -7.72 21.48 -4.55
CA PRO A 189 -7.47 20.61 -5.69
C PRO A 189 -6.03 20.73 -6.17
N MET A 190 -5.34 19.59 -6.29
CA MET A 190 -3.93 19.52 -6.68
C MET A 190 -3.64 18.24 -7.43
N LEU A 191 -2.54 18.24 -8.17
CA LEU A 191 -1.93 17.03 -8.69
C LEU A 191 -0.94 16.50 -7.64
N ILE A 192 -0.84 15.18 -7.54
CA ILE A 192 0.16 14.55 -6.68
C ILE A 192 1.00 13.60 -7.53
N VAL A 193 2.30 13.87 -7.60
CA VAL A 193 3.26 13.06 -8.37
C VAL A 193 4.05 12.20 -7.42
N MET A 194 4.00 10.90 -7.64
CA MET A 194 4.66 9.88 -6.83
C MET A 194 5.71 9.18 -7.68
N GLU A 195 6.97 9.56 -7.47
CA GLU A 195 8.10 9.13 -8.28
C GLU A 195 8.87 8.01 -7.60
N PHE A 196 9.63 7.23 -8.39
CA PHE A 196 10.57 6.26 -7.87
C PHE A 196 11.88 6.94 -7.47
N GLY A 197 12.19 6.97 -6.18
CA GLY A 197 13.28 7.75 -5.63
C GLY A 197 14.59 7.01 -5.38
N GLN A 198 14.68 5.72 -5.71
CA GLN A 198 15.88 4.93 -5.51
C GLN A 198 16.70 4.86 -6.80
N SER A 199 17.58 5.83 -7.01
CA SER A 199 18.34 6.01 -8.25
C SER A 199 19.81 6.33 -8.00
N GLY A 200 20.43 5.61 -7.07
CA GLY A 200 21.88 5.69 -6.84
C GLY A 200 22.40 7.09 -6.49
N GLY A 201 21.57 7.98 -5.97
CA GLY A 201 21.93 9.35 -5.62
C GLY A 201 21.56 10.40 -6.67
N ASP A 202 21.09 10.01 -7.84
CA ASP A 202 20.71 10.93 -8.93
C ASP A 202 19.24 11.38 -8.88
N PHE A 203 18.49 10.97 -7.88
CA PHE A 203 17.05 11.25 -7.82
C PHE A 203 16.71 12.75 -7.86
N GLY A 204 17.45 13.57 -7.12
CA GLY A 204 17.23 15.02 -7.14
C GLY A 204 17.42 15.62 -8.52
N ARG A 205 18.40 15.15 -9.25
CA ARG A 205 18.66 15.56 -10.63
C ARG A 205 17.56 15.10 -11.58
N ILE A 206 17.13 13.85 -11.47
CA ILE A 206 16.01 13.31 -12.25
C ILE A 206 14.74 14.13 -11.99
N LEU A 207 14.43 14.39 -10.73
CA LEU A 207 13.25 15.16 -10.34
C LEU A 207 13.25 16.56 -11.01
N ILE A 208 14.35 17.27 -10.90
CA ILE A 208 14.46 18.67 -11.37
C ILE A 208 14.60 18.75 -12.88
N GLU A 209 15.41 17.90 -13.48
CA GLU A 209 15.74 18.00 -14.91
C GLU A 209 14.77 17.21 -15.81
N GLU A 210 14.09 16.20 -15.27
CA GLU A 210 13.27 15.28 -16.08
C GLU A 210 11.80 15.19 -15.61
N THR A 211 11.55 14.84 -14.36
CA THR A 211 10.17 14.61 -13.89
C THR A 211 9.32 15.89 -13.88
N ILE A 212 9.80 16.95 -13.24
CA ILE A 212 9.09 18.23 -13.18
C ILE A 212 8.81 18.79 -14.57
N PRO A 213 9.80 18.89 -15.47
CA PRO A 213 9.54 19.36 -16.84
C PRO A 213 8.56 18.50 -17.61
N MET A 214 8.59 17.19 -17.45
CA MET A 214 7.64 16.28 -18.10
C MET A 214 6.20 16.52 -17.60
N ILE A 215 6.04 16.67 -16.29
CA ILE A 215 4.73 16.95 -15.69
C ILE A 215 4.20 18.30 -16.14
N ASP A 216 5.03 19.33 -16.12
CA ASP A 216 4.63 20.68 -16.55
C ASP A 216 4.26 20.75 -18.05
N ALA A 217 4.90 19.94 -18.88
CA ALA A 217 4.59 19.85 -20.30
C ALA A 217 3.29 19.08 -20.58
N LYS A 218 2.94 18.11 -19.73
CA LYS A 218 1.84 17.17 -19.99
C LYS A 218 0.55 17.54 -19.23
N TYR A 219 0.69 18.16 -18.08
CA TYR A 219 -0.44 18.50 -17.19
C TYR A 219 -0.58 20.01 -17.05
N ARG A 220 -1.79 20.43 -16.68
CA ARG A 220 -2.07 21.83 -16.40
C ARG A 220 -1.60 22.20 -15.00
N THR A 221 -0.38 22.63 -14.88
CA THR A 221 0.29 22.99 -13.63
C THR A 221 0.40 24.52 -13.48
N ILE A 222 0.52 24.97 -12.23
CA ILE A 222 0.82 26.37 -11.89
C ILE A 222 2.32 26.57 -11.88
#